data_0edb1c12f680971ef17b72443264aac9
#
_entry.id   0edb1c12f680971ef17b72443264aac9
#
_cell.length_a   1.000
_cell.length_b   1.000
_cell.length_c   1.000
_cell.angle_alpha   90.00
_cell.angle_beta   90.00
_cell.angle_gamma   90.00
#
_symmetry.space_group_name_H-M   'P 1'
#
loop_
_entity.id
_entity.type
_entity.pdbx_description
1 polymer ?
#
loop_
_entity_poly.entity_id
_entity_poly.type
_entity_poly.pdbx_seq_one_letter_code
_entity_poly.pdbx_strand_id
1 'polypeptide(L)'
;MTNCLKNRHRCLYAGILLLIGSLLVACTNRDDMFGNDMVPPSQQMGSTIDSTISVYTYVSTCDSIDTHVADFYTPFFGSYLDPIVGRTDIGVFTNFSPNGFNHTHYFGENPVIDSMRYAFAFTNAMGDTSKSVQVDVYEVKEGIQFYPDSAYFSNFDITPYLSSEPLFSFEHKGVGTAYGKLPLEFAQRLLDNTQSEENIYYNDTVFHKKFPGLYFKFHEPTTTGEGQILELDLSQSVMYLFYHNTGPDGADTTDQRMWFFGDLTYDYVSFTTVEHDYSYADPAQGGVTLTEIGDLETPSQYVYVQGLAGLMGALKIDEDALESLQQRVKDLGYTHIALHKAELQVTMVDAGADQYDKSFAGLGIYHNMIGYEFLTEYNPVLEAINSGTYTSWLGGTLNRSLGTYKFDITSYVQSLLTGKEDRYSTQLLPAYDYRNNFARSWIYGSNSPYPPQLVLTYTMIK
;
A
#
# COMPACT_ATOMS: atom_id res chain seq x y z
N MET A 1 -31.61 61.33 22.55
CA MET A 1 -31.75 60.13 21.67
C MET A 1 -30.65 59.09 21.86
N THR A 2 -29.65 59.28 22.68
CA THR A 2 -28.49 58.38 22.82
C THR A 2 -28.62 57.25 23.85
N ASN A 3 -29.59 57.31 24.75
CA ASN A 3 -29.77 56.27 25.78
C ASN A 3 -30.69 55.10 25.36
N CYS A 4 -31.47 55.22 24.29
CA CYS A 4 -32.36 54.18 23.82
C CYS A 4 -31.61 53.08 22.99
N LEU A 5 -30.57 53.50 22.29
CA LEU A 5 -29.73 52.59 21.48
C LEU A 5 -28.80 51.67 22.33
N LYS A 6 -28.31 52.20 23.46
CA LYS A 6 -27.42 51.44 24.36
C LYS A 6 -28.16 50.30 25.08
N ASN A 7 -29.44 50.44 25.34
CA ASN A 7 -30.27 49.40 25.97
C ASN A 7 -30.66 48.29 24.93
N ARG A 8 -30.86 48.64 23.66
CA ARG A 8 -31.19 47.62 22.64
C ARG A 8 -30.02 46.63 22.38
N HIS A 9 -28.77 47.11 22.38
CA HIS A 9 -27.61 46.23 22.24
C HIS A 9 -27.44 45.35 23.51
N ARG A 10 -27.68 45.85 24.71
CA ARG A 10 -27.61 45.04 25.92
C ARG A 10 -28.67 43.94 25.95
N CYS A 11 -29.88 44.19 25.50
CA CYS A 11 -30.91 43.17 25.36
C CYS A 11 -30.57 42.14 24.25
N LEU A 12 -29.94 42.57 23.17
CA LEU A 12 -29.52 41.68 22.09
C LEU A 12 -28.40 40.74 22.53
N TYR A 13 -27.39 41.28 23.25
CA TYR A 13 -26.31 40.44 23.83
C TYR A 13 -26.80 39.49 24.92
N ALA A 14 -27.74 39.90 25.77
CA ALA A 14 -28.35 39.03 26.75
C ALA A 14 -29.17 37.90 26.11
N GLY A 15 -29.87 38.19 24.97
CA GLY A 15 -30.60 37.20 24.21
C GLY A 15 -29.69 36.20 23.48
N ILE A 16 -28.59 36.67 22.94
CA ILE A 16 -27.57 35.78 22.28
C ILE A 16 -26.86 34.93 23.31
N LEU A 17 -26.51 35.45 24.49
CA LEU A 17 -25.92 34.69 25.58
C LEU A 17 -26.86 33.64 26.13
N LEU A 18 -28.17 33.91 26.26
CA LEU A 18 -29.19 32.96 26.63
C LEU A 18 -29.39 31.86 25.57
N LEU A 19 -29.30 32.20 24.30
CA LEU A 19 -29.40 31.23 23.20
C LEU A 19 -28.18 30.33 23.11
N ILE A 20 -26.97 30.88 23.33
CA ILE A 20 -25.72 30.08 23.41
C ILE A 20 -25.71 29.20 24.66
N GLY A 21 -26.20 29.71 25.77
CA GLY A 21 -26.37 28.94 27.03
C GLY A 21 -27.32 27.75 26.85
N SER A 22 -28.42 27.91 26.13
CA SER A 22 -29.37 26.86 25.84
C SER A 22 -28.85 25.79 24.85
N LEU A 23 -27.95 26.17 23.95
CA LEU A 23 -27.28 25.23 23.03
C LEU A 23 -26.21 24.40 23.75
N LEU A 24 -25.59 24.93 24.81
CA LEU A 24 -24.60 24.17 25.60
C LEU A 24 -25.23 23.17 26.60
N VAL A 25 -26.50 23.30 26.93
CA VAL A 25 -27.25 22.36 27.77
C VAL A 25 -27.88 21.23 26.94
N ALA A 26 -27.91 21.32 25.62
CA ALA A 26 -28.49 20.29 24.77
C ALA A 26 -27.56 19.08 24.52
N CYS A 27 -26.32 19.09 25.05
CA CYS A 27 -25.44 17.94 25.09
C CYS A 27 -25.48 17.23 26.42
N THR A 28 -26.68 16.95 26.96
CA THR A 28 -26.84 15.91 27.97
C THR A 28 -26.88 14.57 27.25
N ASN A 29 -26.02 13.64 27.67
CA ASN A 29 -26.14 12.23 27.34
C ASN A 29 -27.61 11.85 27.42
N ARG A 30 -28.25 11.61 26.30
CA ARG A 30 -29.46 10.83 26.29
C ARG A 30 -29.02 9.45 26.69
N ASP A 31 -29.33 9.06 27.91
CA ASP A 31 -29.35 7.66 28.27
C ASP A 31 -30.17 6.94 27.20
N ASP A 32 -29.58 5.90 26.60
CA ASP A 32 -30.24 5.02 25.63
C ASP A 32 -31.41 4.23 26.25
N MET A 33 -31.94 4.72 27.34
CA MET A 33 -33.03 4.16 28.17
C MET A 33 -34.41 4.62 27.73
N PHE A 34 -34.53 5.38 26.63
CA PHE A 34 -35.82 5.84 26.16
C PHE A 34 -36.67 4.65 25.66
N GLY A 35 -37.62 4.26 26.46
CA GLY A 35 -38.50 3.10 26.23
C GLY A 35 -38.25 1.92 27.16
N ASN A 36 -37.15 1.89 27.89
CA ASN A 36 -36.86 0.80 28.86
C ASN A 36 -37.85 0.77 30.04
N ASP A 37 -38.36 1.93 30.44
CA ASP A 37 -39.40 2.05 31.49
C ASP A 37 -40.77 1.54 31.01
N MET A 38 -40.96 1.31 29.73
CA MET A 38 -42.20 0.75 29.17
C MET A 38 -42.18 -0.78 29.08
N VAL A 39 -41.00 -1.39 29.29
CA VAL A 39 -40.83 -2.84 29.27
C VAL A 39 -40.83 -3.37 30.69
N PRO A 40 -41.64 -4.40 31.00
CA PRO A 40 -41.64 -5.02 32.33
C PRO A 40 -40.20 -5.41 32.74
N PRO A 41 -39.81 -5.23 34.03
CA PRO A 41 -38.45 -5.53 34.50
C PRO A 41 -37.97 -6.95 34.17
N SER A 42 -38.89 -7.90 34.00
CA SER A 42 -38.61 -9.28 33.61
C SER A 42 -38.31 -9.45 32.10
N GLN A 43 -38.52 -8.39 31.29
CA GLN A 43 -38.31 -8.38 29.86
C GLN A 43 -37.27 -7.30 29.44
N GLN A 44 -36.72 -6.56 30.41
CA GLN A 44 -35.64 -5.62 30.15
C GLN A 44 -34.36 -6.40 29.84
N MET A 45 -33.89 -6.29 28.62
CA MET A 45 -32.60 -6.82 28.23
C MET A 45 -31.51 -5.81 28.60
N GLY A 46 -30.80 -6.04 29.70
CA GLY A 46 -29.64 -5.25 30.08
C GLY A 46 -28.44 -5.58 29.17
N SER A 47 -27.85 -4.58 28.56
CA SER A 47 -26.55 -4.75 27.90
C SER A 47 -25.40 -4.63 28.91
N THR A 48 -24.41 -5.49 28.78
CA THR A 48 -23.17 -5.47 29.57
C THR A 48 -22.03 -5.06 28.68
N ILE A 49 -21.13 -4.22 29.20
CA ILE A 49 -19.89 -3.85 28.52
C ILE A 49 -18.73 -4.55 29.23
N ASP A 50 -17.87 -5.23 28.46
CA ASP A 50 -16.65 -5.88 28.95
C ASP A 50 -15.48 -5.44 28.13
N SER A 51 -14.42 -4.97 28.75
CA SER A 51 -13.15 -4.56 28.12
C SER A 51 -11.95 -5.29 28.76
N THR A 52 -12.19 -6.42 29.40
CA THR A 52 -11.16 -7.18 30.13
C THR A 52 -10.48 -8.24 29.28
N ILE A 53 -10.96 -8.46 28.04
CA ILE A 53 -10.39 -9.44 27.13
C ILE A 53 -9.14 -8.85 26.50
N SER A 54 -8.01 -9.49 26.73
CA SER A 54 -6.72 -9.09 26.15
C SER A 54 -6.62 -9.48 24.68
N VAL A 55 -5.86 -8.69 23.93
CA VAL A 55 -5.46 -9.00 22.56
C VAL A 55 -3.94 -8.92 22.48
N TYR A 56 -3.32 -10.05 22.19
CA TYR A 56 -1.88 -10.14 22.02
C TYR A 56 -1.49 -9.75 20.59
N THR A 57 -0.33 -9.12 20.45
CA THR A 57 0.18 -8.66 19.15
C THR A 57 1.58 -9.17 18.91
N TYR A 58 1.87 -9.41 17.65
CA TYR A 58 3.14 -9.91 17.15
C TYR A 58 3.52 -9.22 15.85
N VAL A 59 4.77 -9.37 15.43
CA VAL A 59 5.26 -8.87 14.14
C VAL A 59 5.37 -10.04 13.17
N SER A 60 4.75 -9.91 12.00
CA SER A 60 4.79 -10.89 10.92
C SER A 60 5.26 -10.24 9.61
N THR A 61 5.49 -11.04 8.58
CA THR A 61 5.84 -10.58 7.24
C THR A 61 4.86 -11.11 6.21
N CYS A 62 4.73 -10.38 5.11
CA CYS A 62 4.17 -10.92 3.88
C CYS A 62 5.31 -11.58 3.08
N ASP A 63 5.15 -12.85 2.68
CA ASP A 63 6.19 -13.56 1.94
C ASP A 63 6.45 -12.92 0.58
N SER A 64 5.40 -12.58 -0.14
CA SER A 64 5.46 -11.91 -1.44
C SER A 64 4.06 -11.48 -1.90
N ILE A 65 4.01 -10.53 -2.82
CA ILE A 65 2.80 -10.10 -3.51
C ILE A 65 3.02 -10.18 -5.01
N ASP A 66 1.97 -10.47 -5.76
CA ASP A 66 1.99 -10.31 -7.21
C ASP A 66 2.05 -8.81 -7.54
N THR A 67 3.12 -8.40 -8.22
CA THR A 67 3.38 -7.02 -8.62
C THR A 67 3.15 -6.80 -10.11
N HIS A 68 2.81 -7.87 -10.86
CA HIS A 68 2.37 -7.74 -12.23
C HIS A 68 0.89 -7.39 -12.25
N VAL A 69 0.63 -6.13 -12.47
CA VAL A 69 -0.75 -5.65 -12.60
C VAL A 69 -0.86 -4.93 -13.92
N ALA A 70 -1.63 -5.50 -14.83
CA ALA A 70 -1.87 -4.97 -16.18
C ALA A 70 -2.37 -3.51 -16.19
N ASP A 71 -2.91 -3.02 -15.07
CA ASP A 71 -3.49 -1.70 -14.95
C ASP A 71 -2.61 -0.67 -14.22
N PHE A 72 -1.40 -1.02 -13.75
CA PHE A 72 -0.53 -0.07 -13.05
C PHE A 72 0.52 0.53 -13.97
N TYR A 73 0.21 1.72 -14.47
CA TYR A 73 1.13 2.53 -15.28
C TYR A 73 2.17 3.31 -14.46
N THR A 74 2.05 3.29 -13.13
CA THR A 74 2.90 4.07 -12.21
C THR A 74 3.46 3.19 -11.09
N PRO A 75 4.37 2.23 -11.40
CA PRO A 75 5.02 1.43 -10.38
C PRO A 75 5.88 2.28 -9.45
N PHE A 76 5.97 1.88 -8.19
CA PHE A 76 6.96 2.43 -7.26
C PHE A 76 8.36 1.98 -7.66
N PHE A 77 9.32 2.87 -7.45
CA PHE A 77 10.70 2.68 -7.80
C PHE A 77 11.61 3.45 -6.86
N GLY A 78 12.69 2.87 -6.40
CA GLY A 78 13.66 3.58 -5.58
C GLY A 78 14.24 2.78 -4.43
N SER A 79 14.94 3.48 -3.55
CA SER A 79 15.44 2.93 -2.29
C SER A 79 15.32 3.97 -1.19
N TYR A 80 14.88 3.56 -0.01
CA TYR A 80 14.72 4.42 1.16
C TYR A 80 15.10 3.70 2.45
N LEU A 81 15.87 4.36 3.30
CA LEU A 81 16.30 3.84 4.58
C LEU A 81 15.52 4.49 5.72
N ASP A 82 14.50 3.79 6.21
CA ASP A 82 13.65 4.22 7.32
C ASP A 82 14.21 3.72 8.66
N PRO A 83 14.29 4.57 9.69
CA PRO A 83 14.83 4.16 10.99
C PRO A 83 13.98 3.10 11.72
N ILE A 84 12.70 2.97 11.37
CA ILE A 84 11.76 2.09 12.07
C ILE A 84 11.67 0.71 11.41
N VAL A 85 11.60 0.67 10.08
CA VAL A 85 11.40 -0.58 9.33
C VAL A 85 12.58 -0.95 8.44
N GLY A 86 13.73 -0.25 8.56
CA GLY A 86 14.93 -0.55 7.79
C GLY A 86 14.88 -0.07 6.35
N ARG A 87 15.68 -0.70 5.49
CA ARG A 87 15.81 -0.30 4.09
C ARG A 87 14.80 -1.05 3.21
N THR A 88 14.20 -0.32 2.31
CA THR A 88 13.35 -0.89 1.24
C THR A 88 13.92 -0.51 -0.10
N ASP A 89 14.21 -1.52 -0.93
CA ASP A 89 14.74 -1.38 -2.27
C ASP A 89 13.70 -1.87 -3.28
N ILE A 90 13.36 -1.03 -4.26
CA ILE A 90 12.33 -1.30 -5.25
C ILE A 90 12.93 -1.13 -6.64
N GLY A 91 13.00 -2.22 -7.41
CA GLY A 91 13.36 -2.20 -8.81
C GLY A 91 12.12 -2.33 -9.70
N VAL A 92 12.22 -1.84 -10.94
CA VAL A 92 11.13 -1.93 -11.93
C VAL A 92 11.63 -2.55 -13.20
N PHE A 93 10.98 -3.65 -13.60
CA PHE A 93 11.07 -4.16 -14.95
C PHE A 93 9.91 -3.62 -15.79
N THR A 94 10.19 -3.24 -17.03
CA THR A 94 9.18 -2.93 -18.04
C THR A 94 9.71 -3.27 -19.44
N ASN A 95 8.85 -3.86 -20.26
CA ASN A 95 9.12 -3.90 -21.68
C ASN A 95 8.79 -2.55 -22.32
N PHE A 96 9.17 -2.39 -23.58
CA PHE A 96 8.87 -1.21 -24.39
C PHE A 96 8.56 -1.64 -25.82
N SER A 97 7.76 -0.85 -26.54
CA SER A 97 7.32 -1.17 -27.88
C SER A 97 7.46 0.03 -28.82
N PRO A 98 7.74 -0.18 -30.11
CA PRO A 98 7.72 0.88 -31.11
C PRO A 98 6.29 1.41 -31.29
N ASN A 99 6.16 2.57 -31.92
CA ASN A 99 4.86 3.11 -32.30
C ASN A 99 4.25 2.30 -33.47
N GLY A 100 3.73 1.13 -33.15
CA GLY A 100 3.12 0.21 -34.08
C GLY A 100 4.08 -0.87 -34.61
N PHE A 101 3.48 -1.96 -35.05
CA PHE A 101 4.13 -3.10 -35.68
C PHE A 101 3.61 -3.29 -37.12
N ASN A 102 4.06 -4.33 -37.81
CA ASN A 102 3.75 -4.64 -39.21
C ASN A 102 4.44 -3.69 -40.21
N HIS A 103 5.68 -3.32 -39.90
CA HIS A 103 6.49 -2.48 -40.76
C HIS A 103 7.61 -3.27 -41.44
N THR A 104 7.66 -3.20 -42.79
CA THR A 104 8.75 -3.79 -43.58
C THR A 104 9.97 -2.85 -43.71
N HIS A 105 9.73 -1.55 -43.59
CA HIS A 105 10.77 -0.49 -43.71
C HIS A 105 10.58 0.55 -42.62
N TYR A 106 10.83 0.15 -41.36
CA TYR A 106 10.53 1.02 -40.20
C TYR A 106 11.29 2.34 -40.22
N PHE A 107 12.53 2.35 -40.70
CA PHE A 107 13.37 3.55 -40.78
C PHE A 107 13.51 4.12 -42.19
N GLY A 108 12.83 3.57 -43.18
CA GLY A 108 12.99 3.98 -44.58
C GLY A 108 14.30 3.47 -45.22
N GLU A 109 14.77 4.18 -46.28
CA GLU A 109 15.97 3.81 -47.01
C GLU A 109 17.22 4.53 -46.49
N ASN A 110 18.33 3.83 -46.34
CA ASN A 110 19.65 4.36 -45.95
C ASN A 110 19.59 5.25 -44.66
N PRO A 111 19.00 4.77 -43.54
CA PRO A 111 18.93 5.54 -42.32
C PRO A 111 20.33 5.70 -41.68
N VAL A 112 20.58 6.90 -41.14
CA VAL A 112 21.79 7.23 -40.38
C VAL A 112 21.34 7.80 -39.05
N ILE A 113 21.82 7.22 -37.94
CA ILE A 113 21.44 7.62 -36.58
C ILE A 113 22.12 8.93 -36.19
N ASP A 114 21.35 9.90 -35.75
CA ASP A 114 21.87 11.17 -35.22
C ASP A 114 22.00 11.13 -33.70
N SER A 115 20.98 10.65 -33.00
CA SER A 115 21.00 10.50 -31.53
C SER A 115 19.83 9.64 -31.02
N MET A 116 20.02 9.04 -29.86
CA MET A 116 18.92 8.44 -29.11
C MET A 116 18.82 9.06 -27.72
N ARG A 117 17.60 9.30 -27.28
CA ARG A 117 17.30 9.98 -26.01
C ARG A 117 16.16 9.29 -25.27
N TYR A 118 16.12 9.51 -23.97
CA TYR A 118 15.01 9.10 -23.12
C TYR A 118 14.37 10.29 -22.41
N ALA A 119 13.11 10.13 -22.03
CA ALA A 119 12.35 10.95 -21.09
C ALA A 119 11.59 10.02 -20.17
N PHE A 120 11.96 9.96 -18.88
CA PHE A 120 11.27 9.17 -17.87
C PHE A 120 10.56 10.11 -16.91
N ALA A 121 9.25 9.94 -16.78
CA ALA A 121 8.40 10.80 -15.97
C ALA A 121 8.22 10.22 -14.56
N PHE A 122 8.46 11.04 -13.54
CA PHE A 122 8.23 10.71 -12.14
C PHE A 122 7.16 11.64 -11.57
N THR A 123 6.05 11.08 -11.11
CA THR A 123 4.83 11.83 -10.75
C THR A 123 4.66 12.04 -9.28
N ASN A 124 5.28 11.19 -8.45
CA ASN A 124 5.25 11.32 -6.99
C ASN A 124 6.62 10.94 -6.40
N ALA A 125 6.92 11.44 -5.21
CA ALA A 125 8.18 11.17 -4.54
C ALA A 125 8.02 11.21 -3.02
N MET A 126 8.60 10.23 -2.33
CA MET A 126 8.73 10.18 -0.87
C MET A 126 10.20 10.03 -0.48
N GLY A 127 10.53 10.44 0.74
CA GLY A 127 11.90 10.42 1.25
C GLY A 127 12.62 11.77 1.07
N ASP A 128 13.95 11.76 1.00
CA ASP A 128 14.76 12.99 0.88
C ASP A 128 14.83 13.45 -0.59
N THR A 129 13.83 14.20 -1.02
CA THR A 129 13.75 14.74 -2.38
C THR A 129 14.69 15.93 -2.61
N SER A 130 15.48 16.33 -1.64
CA SER A 130 16.46 17.43 -1.78
C SER A 130 17.76 16.99 -2.45
N LYS A 131 18.08 15.69 -2.39
CA LYS A 131 19.30 15.09 -2.93
C LYS A 131 19.03 14.36 -4.25
N SER A 132 19.99 14.42 -5.16
CA SER A 132 19.99 13.54 -6.34
C SER A 132 20.38 12.13 -5.94
N VAL A 133 19.81 11.17 -6.64
CA VAL A 133 20.11 9.74 -6.52
C VAL A 133 20.49 9.18 -7.88
N GLN A 134 21.35 8.20 -7.89
CA GLN A 134 21.76 7.52 -9.11
C GLN A 134 20.81 6.37 -9.42
N VAL A 135 20.47 6.25 -10.70
CA VAL A 135 19.67 5.18 -11.27
C VAL A 135 20.49 4.47 -12.33
N ASP A 136 20.60 3.16 -12.24
CA ASP A 136 21.19 2.30 -13.26
C ASP A 136 20.09 1.58 -14.03
N VAL A 137 20.18 1.59 -15.34
CA VAL A 137 19.21 0.92 -16.23
C VAL A 137 19.91 -0.23 -16.94
N TYR A 138 19.42 -1.43 -16.70
CA TYR A 138 19.95 -2.68 -17.26
C TYR A 138 19.06 -3.17 -18.40
N GLU A 139 19.66 -3.79 -19.39
CA GLU A 139 18.91 -4.56 -20.37
C GLU A 139 18.64 -5.98 -19.83
N VAL A 140 17.45 -6.50 -20.13
CA VAL A 140 17.21 -7.93 -20.02
C VAL A 140 17.83 -8.64 -21.22
N LYS A 141 18.51 -9.75 -20.96
CA LYS A 141 19.24 -10.53 -21.98
C LYS A 141 18.30 -10.98 -23.12
N GLU A 142 18.80 -10.91 -24.32
CA GLU A 142 18.11 -11.43 -25.51
C GLU A 142 17.65 -12.89 -25.33
N GLY A 143 16.47 -13.21 -25.81
CA GLY A 143 15.87 -14.54 -25.73
C GLY A 143 15.13 -14.84 -24.44
N ILE A 144 15.23 -13.97 -23.43
CA ILE A 144 14.36 -14.02 -22.24
C ILE A 144 13.01 -13.46 -22.62
N GLN A 145 11.93 -14.10 -22.19
CA GLN A 145 10.58 -13.65 -22.49
C GLN A 145 9.74 -13.65 -21.22
N PHE A 146 9.12 -12.52 -20.93
CA PHE A 146 8.11 -12.37 -19.90
C PHE A 146 6.73 -12.32 -20.55
N TYR A 147 5.73 -12.86 -19.87
CA TYR A 147 4.39 -13.03 -20.44
C TYR A 147 3.35 -12.26 -19.65
N PRO A 148 2.40 -11.56 -20.29
CA PRO A 148 1.39 -10.75 -19.61
C PRO A 148 0.41 -11.57 -18.75
N ASP A 149 0.22 -12.85 -19.08
CA ASP A 149 -0.65 -13.75 -18.32
C ASP A 149 0.04 -14.45 -17.13
N SER A 150 1.30 -14.10 -16.86
CA SER A 150 2.09 -14.70 -15.77
C SER A 150 2.10 -13.80 -14.54
N ALA A 151 2.05 -14.41 -13.35
CA ALA A 151 2.26 -13.70 -12.11
C ALA A 151 3.76 -13.46 -11.88
N TYR A 152 4.12 -12.23 -11.47
CA TYR A 152 5.48 -11.87 -11.08
C TYR A 152 5.44 -11.33 -9.65
N PHE A 153 6.04 -12.10 -8.74
CA PHE A 153 6.02 -11.77 -7.33
C PHE A 153 7.12 -10.77 -6.96
N SER A 154 6.87 -9.99 -5.92
CA SER A 154 7.78 -8.94 -5.42
C SER A 154 9.20 -9.46 -5.09
N ASN A 155 9.32 -10.73 -4.70
CA ASN A 155 10.59 -11.39 -4.40
C ASN A 155 11.23 -12.09 -5.61
N PHE A 156 10.79 -11.78 -6.84
CA PHE A 156 11.36 -12.35 -8.05
C PHE A 156 12.82 -11.87 -8.24
N ASP A 157 13.76 -12.82 -8.27
CA ASP A 157 15.16 -12.50 -8.57
C ASP A 157 15.36 -12.33 -10.08
N ILE A 158 15.37 -11.10 -10.54
CA ILE A 158 15.62 -10.73 -11.95
C ILE A 158 17.10 -10.73 -12.31
N THR A 159 18.00 -10.71 -11.33
CA THR A 159 19.47 -10.53 -11.54
C THR A 159 20.07 -11.49 -12.56
N PRO A 160 19.74 -12.80 -12.60
CA PRO A 160 20.30 -13.72 -13.58
C PRO A 160 19.94 -13.38 -15.04
N TYR A 161 18.88 -12.62 -15.24
CA TYR A 161 18.36 -12.25 -16.56
C TYR A 161 18.89 -10.92 -17.09
N LEU A 162 19.60 -10.14 -16.24
CA LEU A 162 20.11 -8.82 -16.62
C LEU A 162 21.49 -8.92 -17.32
N SER A 163 21.80 -7.88 -18.12
CA SER A 163 23.17 -7.61 -18.57
C SER A 163 24.11 -7.44 -17.38
N SER A 164 25.39 -7.76 -17.55
CA SER A 164 26.40 -7.62 -16.49
C SER A 164 26.67 -6.18 -16.09
N GLU A 165 26.52 -5.26 -17.02
CA GLU A 165 26.73 -3.82 -16.82
C GLU A 165 25.45 -3.08 -17.19
N PRO A 166 25.19 -1.92 -16.56
CA PRO A 166 24.06 -1.09 -16.94
C PRO A 166 24.22 -0.59 -18.39
N LEU A 167 23.11 -0.54 -19.11
CA LEU A 167 23.06 0.07 -20.43
C LEU A 167 23.42 1.56 -20.35
N PHE A 168 22.92 2.24 -19.35
CA PHE A 168 23.27 3.62 -19.00
C PHE A 168 22.85 3.91 -17.55
N SER A 169 23.35 5.04 -17.04
CA SER A 169 22.99 5.54 -15.71
C SER A 169 22.61 7.02 -15.79
N PHE A 170 21.79 7.48 -14.85
CA PHE A 170 21.44 8.89 -14.73
C PHE A 170 21.19 9.28 -13.28
N GLU A 171 21.24 10.58 -13.01
CA GLU A 171 20.86 11.15 -11.73
C GLU A 171 19.47 11.79 -11.81
N HIS A 172 18.68 11.60 -10.78
CA HIS A 172 17.37 12.23 -10.65
C HIS A 172 17.06 12.61 -9.21
N LYS A 173 16.13 13.52 -9.02
CA LYS A 173 15.60 13.87 -7.70
C LYS A 173 14.14 14.33 -7.76
N GLY A 174 13.34 13.80 -6.82
CA GLY A 174 11.96 14.21 -6.63
C GLY A 174 11.07 14.02 -7.88
N VAL A 175 9.99 14.78 -7.93
CA VAL A 175 9.04 14.77 -9.04
C VAL A 175 9.61 15.51 -10.25
N GLY A 176 9.32 15.02 -11.45
CA GLY A 176 9.73 15.65 -12.71
C GLY A 176 10.15 14.61 -13.74
N THR A 177 10.72 15.09 -14.87
CA THR A 177 11.14 14.22 -15.96
C THR A 177 12.66 14.18 -16.04
N ALA A 178 13.23 12.98 -16.00
CA ALA A 178 14.63 12.76 -16.30
C ALA A 178 14.83 12.68 -17.81
N TYR A 179 15.71 13.51 -18.34
CA TYR A 179 16.09 13.53 -19.77
C TYR A 179 17.55 13.18 -19.93
N GLY A 180 17.84 12.38 -20.95
CA GLY A 180 19.24 12.11 -21.27
C GLY A 180 19.43 11.44 -22.62
N LYS A 181 20.69 11.03 -22.87
CA LYS A 181 21.07 10.32 -24.09
C LYS A 181 21.23 8.84 -23.78
N LEU A 182 20.80 8.01 -24.72
CA LEU A 182 21.09 6.58 -24.75
C LEU A 182 22.34 6.31 -25.57
N PRO A 183 23.06 5.20 -25.30
CA PRO A 183 24.21 4.79 -26.11
C PRO A 183 23.81 4.59 -27.57
N LEU A 184 24.65 5.08 -28.50
CA LEU A 184 24.41 4.91 -29.93
C LEU A 184 24.45 3.44 -30.36
N GLU A 185 25.20 2.61 -29.65
CA GLU A 185 25.24 1.16 -29.89
C GLU A 185 23.88 0.49 -29.66
N PHE A 186 23.12 0.96 -28.65
CA PHE A 186 21.76 0.49 -28.44
C PHE A 186 20.83 0.90 -29.59
N ALA A 187 20.93 2.15 -30.02
CA ALA A 187 20.20 2.66 -31.18
C ALA A 187 20.53 1.89 -32.45
N GLN A 188 21.83 1.59 -32.67
CA GLN A 188 22.29 0.83 -33.82
C GLN A 188 21.71 -0.58 -33.85
N ARG A 189 21.65 -1.26 -32.71
CA ARG A 189 21.01 -2.59 -32.60
C ARG A 189 19.52 -2.55 -32.96
N LEU A 190 18.79 -1.52 -32.56
CA LEU A 190 17.40 -1.32 -32.98
C LEU A 190 17.27 -1.13 -34.49
N LEU A 191 18.21 -0.41 -35.11
CA LEU A 191 18.23 -0.17 -36.55
C LEU A 191 18.63 -1.44 -37.33
N ASP A 192 19.69 -2.14 -36.91
CA ASP A 192 20.26 -3.29 -37.65
C ASP A 192 19.25 -4.46 -37.72
N ASN A 193 18.40 -4.60 -36.72
CA ASN A 193 17.41 -5.66 -36.68
C ASN A 193 16.20 -5.44 -37.63
N THR A 194 16.12 -4.32 -38.33
CA THR A 194 15.17 -4.13 -39.44
C THR A 194 15.61 -4.84 -40.72
N GLN A 195 16.91 -5.12 -40.85
CA GLN A 195 17.53 -5.71 -42.07
C GLN A 195 17.79 -7.21 -41.92
N SER A 196 17.50 -7.80 -40.77
CA SER A 196 17.61 -9.22 -40.52
C SER A 196 16.50 -10.02 -41.22
N GLU A 197 16.69 -11.33 -41.44
CA GLU A 197 15.66 -12.22 -41.98
C GLU A 197 14.39 -12.23 -41.13
N GLU A 198 14.52 -11.99 -39.81
CA GLU A 198 13.41 -11.71 -38.88
C GLU A 198 13.40 -10.22 -38.56
N ASN A 199 12.64 -9.44 -39.30
CA ASN A 199 12.44 -8.03 -39.01
C ASN A 199 11.66 -7.89 -37.67
N ILE A 200 12.30 -7.34 -36.62
CA ILE A 200 11.72 -7.18 -35.31
C ILE A 200 10.48 -6.25 -35.26
N TYR A 201 10.31 -5.39 -36.28
CA TYR A 201 9.17 -4.49 -36.39
C TYR A 201 7.97 -5.11 -37.11
N TYR A 202 8.02 -6.41 -37.37
CA TYR A 202 6.91 -7.11 -37.99
C TYR A 202 5.83 -7.48 -36.97
N ASN A 203 6.22 -7.95 -35.81
CA ASN A 203 5.30 -8.22 -34.69
C ASN A 203 5.98 -8.06 -33.32
N ASP A 204 5.18 -7.90 -32.28
CA ASP A 204 5.58 -7.69 -30.90
C ASP A 204 6.38 -8.87 -30.30
N THR A 205 5.97 -10.09 -30.55
CA THR A 205 6.64 -11.30 -30.04
C THR A 205 8.10 -11.37 -30.51
N VAL A 206 8.37 -11.09 -31.79
CA VAL A 206 9.73 -11.07 -32.33
C VAL A 206 10.53 -9.92 -31.73
N PHE A 207 9.90 -8.75 -31.58
CA PHE A 207 10.52 -7.58 -30.96
C PHE A 207 10.91 -7.87 -29.49
N HIS A 208 9.98 -8.33 -28.68
CA HIS A 208 10.22 -8.59 -27.26
C HIS A 208 11.17 -9.78 -27.01
N LYS A 209 11.30 -10.72 -27.94
CA LYS A 209 12.34 -11.75 -27.87
C LYS A 209 13.75 -11.17 -28.05
N LYS A 210 13.89 -10.14 -28.90
CA LYS A 210 15.18 -9.47 -29.19
C LYS A 210 15.49 -8.38 -28.18
N PHE A 211 14.48 -7.62 -27.75
CA PHE A 211 14.53 -6.54 -26.78
C PHE A 211 13.47 -6.79 -25.67
N PRO A 212 13.76 -7.70 -24.73
CA PRO A 212 12.78 -8.10 -23.73
C PRO A 212 12.30 -6.97 -22.82
N GLY A 213 13.16 -5.97 -22.56
CA GLY A 213 12.83 -4.83 -21.73
C GLY A 213 14.02 -4.28 -20.96
N LEU A 214 13.71 -3.31 -20.12
CA LEU A 214 14.66 -2.62 -19.25
C LEU A 214 14.31 -2.84 -17.79
N TYR A 215 15.33 -2.92 -16.96
CA TYR A 215 15.21 -2.97 -15.53
C TYR A 215 15.89 -1.76 -14.90
N PHE A 216 15.13 -1.02 -14.10
CA PHE A 216 15.60 0.16 -13.38
C PHE A 216 16.00 -0.24 -11.97
N LYS A 217 17.21 0.08 -11.58
CA LYS A 217 17.77 -0.16 -10.25
C LYS A 217 18.25 1.15 -9.64
N PHE A 218 17.90 1.37 -8.38
CA PHE A 218 18.31 2.54 -7.61
C PHE A 218 19.56 2.23 -6.80
N HIS A 219 20.43 3.22 -6.59
CA HIS A 219 21.56 3.07 -5.67
C HIS A 219 21.08 3.15 -4.22
N GLU A 220 21.48 2.20 -3.43
CA GLU A 220 21.07 2.03 -2.05
C GLU A 220 21.64 3.16 -1.16
N PRO A 221 20.80 3.83 -0.34
CA PRO A 221 21.26 4.79 0.65
C PRO A 221 22.00 4.07 1.78
N THR A 222 22.99 4.76 2.36
CA THR A 222 23.77 4.24 3.49
C THR A 222 23.49 4.98 4.80
N THR A 223 22.74 6.06 4.74
CA THR A 223 22.42 6.90 5.90
C THR A 223 20.92 6.89 6.15
N THR A 224 20.52 6.70 7.40
CA THR A 224 19.11 6.71 7.82
C THR A 224 18.41 8.00 7.42
N GLY A 225 17.21 7.89 6.86
CA GLY A 225 16.42 8.99 6.34
C GLY A 225 16.81 9.44 4.93
N GLU A 226 17.83 8.83 4.33
CA GLU A 226 18.23 9.09 2.96
C GLU A 226 17.54 8.15 1.98
N GLY A 227 17.60 8.53 0.71
CA GLY A 227 16.97 7.82 -0.40
C GLY A 227 15.58 8.35 -0.73
N GLN A 228 15.03 7.84 -1.82
CA GLN A 228 13.72 8.24 -2.33
C GLN A 228 12.98 7.05 -2.90
N ILE A 229 11.67 7.03 -2.72
CA ILE A 229 10.76 6.18 -3.48
C ILE A 229 9.95 7.10 -4.40
N LEU A 230 9.97 6.79 -5.67
CA LEU A 230 9.35 7.54 -6.76
C LEU A 230 8.22 6.71 -7.38
N GLU A 231 7.26 7.36 -8.02
CA GLU A 231 6.33 6.72 -8.94
C GLU A 231 6.80 6.99 -10.37
N LEU A 232 7.17 5.94 -11.10
CA LEU A 232 7.56 6.00 -12.51
C LEU A 232 6.30 5.91 -13.39
N ASP A 233 5.91 7.02 -14.00
CA ASP A 233 4.80 7.04 -14.95
C ASP A 233 5.25 6.48 -16.31
N LEU A 234 4.97 5.21 -16.52
CA LEU A 234 5.35 4.50 -17.74
C LEU A 234 4.59 5.03 -18.96
N SER A 235 3.35 5.50 -18.78
CA SER A 235 2.53 6.03 -19.89
C SER A 235 3.06 7.35 -20.45
N GLN A 236 3.79 8.11 -19.63
CA GLN A 236 4.44 9.37 -20.05
C GLN A 236 5.94 9.21 -20.27
N SER A 237 6.46 8.00 -20.11
CA SER A 237 7.87 7.68 -20.33
C SER A 237 8.08 7.20 -21.76
N VAL A 238 9.17 7.66 -22.41
CA VAL A 238 9.39 7.39 -23.82
C VAL A 238 10.88 7.41 -24.16
N MET A 239 11.28 6.65 -25.17
CA MET A 239 12.58 6.76 -25.84
C MET A 239 12.39 7.30 -27.23
N TYR A 240 13.31 8.17 -27.67
CA TYR A 240 13.32 8.81 -28.99
C TYR A 240 14.61 8.49 -29.72
N LEU A 241 14.52 8.03 -30.96
CA LEU A 241 15.62 7.91 -31.88
C LEU A 241 15.46 8.96 -33.00
N PHE A 242 16.45 9.82 -33.16
CA PHE A 242 16.53 10.80 -34.23
C PHE A 242 17.50 10.28 -35.28
N TYR A 243 17.09 10.33 -36.53
CA TYR A 243 17.86 9.84 -37.64
C TYR A 243 17.54 10.66 -38.92
N HIS A 244 18.38 10.52 -39.91
CA HIS A 244 18.12 11.05 -41.24
C HIS A 244 18.27 9.96 -42.29
N ASN A 245 17.57 10.15 -43.42
CA ASN A 245 17.70 9.31 -44.58
C ASN A 245 18.35 10.15 -45.70
N THR A 246 19.34 9.60 -46.36
CA THR A 246 19.95 10.25 -47.56
C THR A 246 19.17 9.82 -48.79
N GLY A 247 18.44 10.75 -49.38
CA GLY A 247 17.64 10.50 -50.57
C GLY A 247 18.52 10.30 -51.82
N PRO A 248 17.94 9.79 -52.93
CA PRO A 248 18.66 9.59 -54.20
C PRO A 248 19.30 10.86 -54.76
N ASP A 249 18.74 12.03 -54.42
CA ASP A 249 19.21 13.35 -54.86
C ASP A 249 20.20 14.00 -53.88
N GLY A 250 20.65 13.28 -52.86
CA GLY A 250 21.52 13.80 -51.80
C GLY A 250 20.85 14.75 -50.82
N ALA A 251 19.51 14.85 -50.84
CA ALA A 251 18.76 15.60 -49.87
C ALA A 251 18.50 14.76 -48.61
N ASP A 252 18.96 15.24 -47.47
CA ASP A 252 18.73 14.58 -46.18
C ASP A 252 17.34 14.92 -45.65
N THR A 253 16.60 13.91 -45.20
CA THR A 253 15.32 14.06 -44.51
C THR A 253 15.49 13.59 -43.08
N THR A 254 15.29 14.49 -42.11
CA THR A 254 15.30 14.13 -40.68
C THR A 254 13.97 13.54 -40.25
N ASP A 255 14.00 12.50 -39.45
CA ASP A 255 12.80 11.86 -38.88
C ASP A 255 13.08 11.38 -37.45
N GLN A 256 12.03 10.93 -36.76
CA GLN A 256 12.15 10.35 -35.42
C GLN A 256 11.29 9.11 -35.31
N ARG A 257 11.74 8.19 -34.45
CA ARG A 257 10.97 7.04 -33.99
C ARG A 257 10.90 7.05 -32.47
N MET A 258 9.79 6.53 -31.95
CA MET A 258 9.51 6.49 -30.52
C MET A 258 9.25 5.06 -30.09
N TRP A 259 9.66 4.76 -28.87
CA TRP A 259 9.32 3.54 -28.16
C TRP A 259 8.63 3.96 -26.84
N PHE A 260 7.46 3.38 -26.62
CA PHE A 260 6.62 3.66 -25.48
C PHE A 260 6.73 2.55 -24.45
N PHE A 261 6.56 2.92 -23.20
CA PHE A 261 6.39 2.02 -22.06
C PHE A 261 4.90 1.95 -21.74
N GLY A 262 4.42 0.81 -21.23
CA GLY A 262 3.02 0.69 -20.81
C GLY A 262 1.98 0.74 -21.93
N ASP A 263 2.33 0.37 -23.16
CA ASP A 263 1.37 0.33 -24.26
C ASP A 263 0.53 -0.95 -24.22
N LEU A 264 -0.70 -0.86 -23.69
CA LEU A 264 -1.66 -1.98 -23.58
C LEU A 264 -2.13 -2.53 -24.94
N THR A 265 -1.78 -1.90 -26.05
CA THR A 265 -2.14 -2.41 -27.39
C THR A 265 -1.34 -3.67 -27.72
N TYR A 266 -0.21 -3.85 -27.06
CA TYR A 266 0.72 -4.97 -27.26
C TYR A 266 0.94 -5.71 -25.95
N ASP A 267 1.55 -6.89 -25.98
CA ASP A 267 1.85 -7.74 -24.82
C ASP A 267 2.74 -6.99 -23.81
N TYR A 268 2.11 -6.06 -23.09
CA TYR A 268 2.77 -5.23 -22.10
C TYR A 268 3.02 -6.02 -20.81
N VAL A 269 4.26 -6.00 -20.34
CA VAL A 269 4.66 -6.60 -19.08
C VAL A 269 5.47 -5.58 -18.28
N SER A 270 5.01 -5.30 -17.06
CA SER A 270 5.75 -4.56 -16.05
C SER A 270 5.54 -5.20 -14.71
N PHE A 271 6.58 -5.26 -13.89
CA PHE A 271 6.50 -5.70 -12.50
C PHE A 271 7.58 -5.03 -11.65
N THR A 272 7.37 -5.02 -10.35
CA THR A 272 8.35 -4.52 -9.39
C THR A 272 8.95 -5.66 -8.59
N THR A 273 10.27 -5.55 -8.31
CA THR A 273 10.94 -6.36 -7.30
C THR A 273 11.10 -5.52 -6.05
N VAL A 274 10.87 -6.12 -4.90
CA VAL A 274 10.95 -5.42 -3.61
C VAL A 274 11.79 -6.25 -2.65
N GLU A 275 12.77 -5.59 -2.03
CA GLU A 275 13.59 -6.16 -0.98
C GLU A 275 13.47 -5.29 0.27
N HIS A 276 13.21 -5.93 1.41
CA HIS A 276 13.18 -5.28 2.72
C HIS A 276 14.33 -5.80 3.56
N ASP A 277 15.26 -4.91 3.96
CA ASP A 277 16.36 -5.25 4.86
C ASP A 277 16.14 -4.60 6.23
N TYR A 278 15.54 -5.36 7.11
CA TYR A 278 15.19 -4.93 8.47
C TYR A 278 16.40 -4.77 9.39
N SER A 279 17.60 -5.24 8.98
CA SER A 279 18.84 -5.10 9.77
C SER A 279 19.28 -3.64 9.91
N TYR A 280 18.77 -2.76 9.06
CA TYR A 280 19.01 -1.31 9.11
C TYR A 280 18.03 -0.55 10.02
N ALA A 281 17.02 -1.19 10.57
CA ALA A 281 16.14 -0.56 11.56
C ALA A 281 16.90 -0.24 12.84
N ASP A 282 16.53 0.86 13.53
CA ASP A 282 17.18 1.30 14.77
C ASP A 282 16.29 0.98 16.00
N PRO A 283 16.57 -0.11 16.72
CA PRO A 283 15.78 -0.48 17.90
C PRO A 283 15.82 0.60 19.01
N ALA A 284 16.85 1.45 19.05
CA ALA A 284 16.92 2.54 20.03
C ALA A 284 15.89 3.64 19.76
N GLN A 285 15.39 3.73 18.52
CA GLN A 285 14.30 4.62 18.12
C GLN A 285 12.94 3.90 18.05
N GLY A 286 12.87 2.64 18.50
CA GLY A 286 11.67 1.80 18.41
C GLY A 286 11.51 1.10 17.07
N GLY A 287 12.59 0.96 16.32
CA GLY A 287 12.63 0.17 15.08
C GLY A 287 12.51 -1.33 15.36
N VAL A 288 12.03 -2.07 14.36
CA VAL A 288 11.85 -3.52 14.43
C VAL A 288 13.17 -4.25 14.66
N THR A 289 13.14 -5.33 15.43
CA THR A 289 14.29 -6.23 15.59
C THR A 289 14.08 -7.50 14.78
N LEU A 290 15.17 -8.08 14.26
CA LEU A 290 15.10 -9.33 13.50
C LEU A 290 14.53 -10.50 14.30
N THR A 291 14.66 -10.46 15.64
CA THR A 291 14.18 -11.51 16.54
C THR A 291 12.68 -11.45 16.81
N GLU A 292 12.06 -10.26 16.61
CA GLU A 292 10.61 -10.10 16.76
C GLU A 292 9.84 -10.57 15.53
N ILE A 293 10.49 -10.56 14.36
CA ILE A 293 9.85 -10.90 13.09
C ILE A 293 9.59 -12.42 13.06
N GLY A 294 8.30 -12.78 12.98
CA GLY A 294 7.86 -14.18 12.94
C GLY A 294 7.79 -14.86 14.31
N ASP A 295 8.18 -14.19 15.40
CA ASP A 295 7.94 -14.69 16.76
C ASP A 295 6.45 -14.46 17.11
N LEU A 296 5.67 -15.52 17.11
CA LEU A 296 4.25 -15.54 17.46
C LEU A 296 3.99 -16.01 18.90
N GLU A 297 5.03 -16.16 19.72
CA GLU A 297 4.95 -16.58 21.11
C GLU A 297 5.17 -15.43 22.08
N THR A 298 6.11 -14.53 21.75
CA THR A 298 6.43 -13.37 22.60
C THR A 298 5.66 -12.14 22.15
N PRO A 299 4.70 -11.65 22.95
CA PRO A 299 3.94 -10.45 22.60
C PRO A 299 4.81 -9.22 22.40
N SER A 300 4.59 -8.49 21.31
CA SER A 300 5.41 -7.35 20.89
C SER A 300 5.07 -6.06 21.64
N GLN A 301 6.08 -5.20 21.80
CA GLN A 301 5.88 -3.83 22.29
C GLN A 301 5.30 -2.90 21.19
N TYR A 302 5.70 -3.14 19.96
CA TYR A 302 5.23 -2.41 18.78
C TYR A 302 4.79 -3.38 17.70
N VAL A 303 3.90 -2.88 16.85
CA VAL A 303 3.46 -3.57 15.62
C VAL A 303 3.74 -2.63 14.46
N TYR A 304 4.28 -3.21 13.41
CA TYR A 304 4.63 -2.48 12.20
C TYR A 304 3.77 -3.01 11.05
N VAL A 305 3.18 -2.08 10.29
CA VAL A 305 2.47 -2.42 9.06
C VAL A 305 3.14 -1.65 7.93
N GLN A 306 3.71 -2.36 6.99
CA GLN A 306 4.48 -1.80 5.87
C GLN A 306 3.88 -2.28 4.55
N GLY A 307 3.83 -1.43 3.54
CA GLY A 307 3.37 -1.79 2.21
C GLY A 307 4.39 -2.61 1.42
N LEU A 308 4.04 -2.94 0.20
CA LEU A 308 4.88 -3.62 -0.78
C LEU A 308 5.49 -4.94 -0.25
N ALA A 309 4.65 -5.81 0.30
CA ALA A 309 5.06 -7.09 0.89
C ALA A 309 5.98 -6.99 2.12
N GLY A 310 5.94 -5.88 2.85
CA GLY A 310 6.73 -5.68 4.05
C GLY A 310 6.11 -6.31 5.31
N LEU A 311 6.34 -5.64 6.44
CA LEU A 311 5.83 -6.08 7.75
C LEU A 311 4.31 -5.95 7.84
N MET A 312 3.71 -6.85 8.60
CA MET A 312 2.31 -6.79 9.00
C MET A 312 2.16 -7.13 10.48
N GLY A 313 1.13 -6.59 11.11
CA GLY A 313 0.75 -7.00 12.45
C GLY A 313 0.17 -8.41 12.44
N ALA A 314 0.32 -9.10 13.55
CA ALA A 314 -0.42 -10.31 13.85
C ALA A 314 -1.10 -10.15 15.21
N LEU A 315 -2.36 -10.58 15.31
CA LEU A 315 -3.22 -10.40 16.48
C LEU A 315 -3.74 -11.75 16.96
N LYS A 316 -3.86 -11.94 18.27
CA LYS A 316 -4.50 -13.10 18.88
C LYS A 316 -5.35 -12.66 20.06
N ILE A 317 -6.64 -13.00 20.04
CA ILE A 317 -7.52 -12.77 21.18
C ILE A 317 -7.20 -13.78 22.28
N ASP A 318 -7.24 -13.34 23.53
CA ASP A 318 -7.02 -14.18 24.70
C ASP A 318 -8.16 -15.22 24.83
N GLU A 319 -7.85 -16.48 24.51
CA GLU A 319 -8.77 -17.61 24.56
C GLU A 319 -9.27 -17.88 25.96
N ASP A 320 -8.35 -17.94 26.93
CA ASP A 320 -8.67 -18.22 28.33
C ASP A 320 -9.62 -17.14 28.91
N ALA A 321 -9.44 -15.89 28.50
CA ALA A 321 -10.30 -14.79 28.92
C ALA A 321 -11.72 -14.90 28.33
N LEU A 322 -11.84 -15.31 27.05
CA LEU A 322 -13.16 -15.56 26.43
C LEU A 322 -13.88 -16.77 27.05
N GLU A 323 -13.15 -17.85 27.29
CA GLU A 323 -13.72 -19.02 27.97
C GLU A 323 -14.16 -18.70 29.41
N SER A 324 -13.36 -17.90 30.13
CA SER A 324 -13.71 -17.41 31.47
C SER A 324 -14.96 -16.54 31.44
N LEU A 325 -15.15 -15.72 30.40
CA LEU A 325 -16.38 -14.94 30.21
C LEU A 325 -17.59 -15.87 30.01
N GLN A 326 -17.47 -16.89 29.16
CA GLN A 326 -18.53 -17.87 28.93
C GLN A 326 -18.90 -18.63 30.24
N GLN A 327 -17.89 -19.02 31.00
CA GLN A 327 -18.13 -19.73 32.27
C GLN A 327 -18.83 -18.83 33.29
N ARG A 328 -18.41 -17.57 33.45
CA ARG A 328 -19.09 -16.59 34.32
C ARG A 328 -20.57 -16.43 33.95
N VAL A 329 -20.90 -16.38 32.68
CA VAL A 329 -22.28 -16.26 32.18
C VAL A 329 -23.10 -17.51 32.55
N LYS A 330 -22.52 -18.71 32.41
CA LYS A 330 -23.16 -19.98 32.82
C LYS A 330 -23.39 -20.03 34.35
N ASP A 331 -22.43 -19.61 35.15
CA ASP A 331 -22.50 -19.58 36.60
C ASP A 331 -23.61 -18.63 37.08
N LEU A 332 -23.93 -17.58 36.32
CA LEU A 332 -25.04 -16.67 36.56
C LEU A 332 -26.41 -17.24 36.12
N GLY A 333 -26.45 -18.47 35.58
CA GLY A 333 -27.66 -19.15 35.15
C GLY A 333 -28.17 -18.75 33.75
N TYR A 334 -27.29 -18.18 32.92
CA TYR A 334 -27.56 -17.90 31.52
C TYR A 334 -26.91 -18.97 30.62
N THR A 335 -27.44 -19.15 29.43
CA THR A 335 -26.99 -20.19 28.50
C THR A 335 -26.10 -19.66 27.37
N HIS A 336 -26.33 -18.42 26.95
CA HIS A 336 -25.69 -17.84 25.77
C HIS A 336 -25.32 -16.37 25.95
N ILE A 337 -24.36 -15.92 25.18
CA ILE A 337 -23.98 -14.53 25.02
C ILE A 337 -24.39 -14.10 23.58
N ALA A 338 -25.19 -13.05 23.48
CA ALA A 338 -25.47 -12.39 22.21
C ALA A 338 -24.70 -11.07 22.17
N LEU A 339 -23.71 -11.00 21.30
CA LEU A 339 -22.95 -9.78 21.08
C LEU A 339 -23.78 -8.78 20.27
N HIS A 340 -23.80 -7.54 20.75
CA HIS A 340 -24.29 -6.39 19.98
C HIS A 340 -23.14 -5.73 19.23
N LYS A 341 -21.95 -5.72 19.86
CA LYS A 341 -20.72 -5.16 19.26
C LYS A 341 -19.48 -5.79 19.89
N ALA A 342 -18.48 -6.06 19.07
CA ALA A 342 -17.11 -6.29 19.47
C ALA A 342 -16.21 -5.32 18.69
N GLU A 343 -15.73 -4.27 19.36
CA GLU A 343 -14.87 -3.25 18.77
C GLU A 343 -13.42 -3.48 19.21
N LEU A 344 -12.55 -3.74 18.25
CA LEU A 344 -11.10 -3.76 18.45
C LEU A 344 -10.51 -2.41 18.08
N GLN A 345 -9.78 -1.79 19.00
CA GLN A 345 -9.04 -0.55 18.78
C GLN A 345 -7.55 -0.80 18.91
N VAL A 346 -6.77 -0.30 17.95
CA VAL A 346 -5.31 -0.21 18.01
C VAL A 346 -4.88 1.25 17.92
N THR A 347 -3.83 1.62 18.67
CA THR A 347 -3.37 3.01 18.80
C THR A 347 -2.01 3.17 18.14
N MET A 348 -1.86 4.19 17.31
CA MET A 348 -0.58 4.54 16.71
C MET A 348 0.40 5.10 17.75
N VAL A 349 1.68 4.86 17.52
CA VAL A 349 2.74 5.51 18.29
C VAL A 349 2.73 7.00 17.95
N ASP A 350 2.66 7.84 18.97
CA ASP A 350 2.69 9.30 18.80
C ASP A 350 4.15 9.76 18.57
N ALA A 351 4.54 9.83 17.32
CA ALA A 351 5.86 10.27 16.88
C ALA A 351 5.83 11.66 16.20
N GLY A 352 4.72 12.41 16.38
CA GLY A 352 4.54 13.74 15.81
C GLY A 352 3.74 13.76 14.50
N ALA A 353 3.51 14.97 13.94
CA ALA A 353 2.63 15.16 12.78
C ALA A 353 3.10 14.40 11.53
N ASP A 354 4.40 14.29 11.29
CA ASP A 354 4.97 13.58 10.13
C ASP A 354 4.63 12.07 10.12
N GLN A 355 4.33 11.50 11.30
CA GLN A 355 3.97 10.09 11.42
C GLN A 355 2.64 9.80 10.70
N TYR A 356 1.65 10.69 10.81
CA TYR A 356 0.36 10.49 10.16
C TYR A 356 0.43 10.56 8.63
N ASP A 357 1.36 11.37 8.10
CA ASP A 357 1.54 11.49 6.65
C ASP A 357 2.23 10.27 6.04
N LYS A 358 2.98 9.53 6.86
CA LYS A 358 3.64 8.26 6.47
C LYS A 358 2.79 7.03 6.74
N SER A 359 1.64 7.18 7.41
CA SER A 359 0.80 6.07 7.85
C SER A 359 -0.30 5.75 6.86
N PHE A 360 -0.68 4.49 6.83
CA PHE A 360 -1.81 4.04 6.02
C PHE A 360 -3.12 4.72 6.46
N ALA A 361 -3.93 5.13 5.48
CA ALA A 361 -5.27 5.63 5.72
C ALA A 361 -6.22 4.57 6.27
N GLY A 362 -5.97 3.29 5.99
CA GLY A 362 -6.74 2.18 6.46
C GLY A 362 -5.97 0.88 6.59
N LEU A 363 -6.37 0.08 7.57
CA LEU A 363 -5.86 -1.27 7.81
C LEU A 363 -7.01 -2.28 7.71
N GLY A 364 -6.71 -3.51 7.31
CA GLY A 364 -7.63 -4.63 7.29
C GLY A 364 -7.30 -5.66 8.37
N ILE A 365 -8.21 -6.58 8.64
CA ILE A 365 -7.97 -7.78 9.46
C ILE A 365 -8.33 -9.02 8.63
N TYR A 366 -7.40 -9.94 8.52
CA TYR A 366 -7.52 -11.13 7.68
C TYR A 366 -7.15 -12.41 8.43
N HIS A 367 -7.81 -13.52 8.12
CA HIS A 367 -7.38 -14.85 8.53
C HIS A 367 -6.15 -15.30 7.73
N ASN A 368 -6.17 -15.02 6.44
CA ASN A 368 -5.17 -15.49 5.50
C ASN A 368 -4.98 -14.49 4.37
N MET A 369 -3.72 -14.12 4.11
CA MET A 369 -3.39 -13.19 3.02
C MET A 369 -3.45 -13.84 1.64
N ILE A 370 -3.21 -15.15 1.53
CA ILE A 370 -3.21 -15.86 0.24
C ILE A 370 -4.61 -15.91 -0.36
N GLY A 371 -5.63 -16.14 0.48
CA GLY A 371 -7.03 -16.22 0.04
C GLY A 371 -7.84 -14.94 0.23
N TYR A 372 -7.24 -13.88 0.78
CA TYR A 372 -7.99 -12.69 1.21
C TYR A 372 -9.19 -13.03 2.12
N GLU A 373 -9.01 -14.03 2.97
CA GLU A 373 -10.04 -14.47 3.90
C GLU A 373 -10.17 -13.45 5.04
N PHE A 374 -11.18 -12.58 4.94
CA PHE A 374 -11.52 -11.66 6.01
C PHE A 374 -12.08 -12.39 7.23
N LEU A 375 -12.04 -11.74 8.40
CA LEU A 375 -12.65 -12.23 9.65
C LEU A 375 -14.17 -12.42 9.60
N THR A 376 -14.82 -12.18 8.48
CA THR A 376 -16.26 -12.34 8.34
C THR A 376 -16.57 -13.40 7.29
N GLU A 377 -17.34 -14.42 7.66
CA GLU A 377 -17.88 -15.43 6.74
C GLU A 377 -18.85 -14.85 5.69
N TYR A 378 -19.02 -13.54 5.62
CA TYR A 378 -20.09 -12.96 4.84
C TYR A 378 -19.61 -12.44 3.50
N ASN A 379 -20.08 -13.08 2.44
CA ASN A 379 -19.85 -12.79 1.02
C ASN A 379 -20.13 -11.32 0.55
N PRO A 380 -20.89 -10.46 1.28
CA PRO A 380 -20.98 -9.03 0.95
C PRO A 380 -19.67 -8.29 1.03
N VAL A 381 -18.65 -8.84 1.67
CA VAL A 381 -17.32 -8.21 1.74
C VAL A 381 -16.69 -8.13 0.35
N LEU A 382 -16.82 -9.17 -0.48
CA LEU A 382 -16.34 -9.12 -1.87
C LEU A 382 -17.11 -8.09 -2.72
N GLU A 383 -18.43 -7.96 -2.53
CA GLU A 383 -19.20 -6.89 -3.16
C GLU A 383 -18.82 -5.51 -2.63
N ALA A 384 -18.56 -5.38 -1.33
CA ALA A 384 -18.14 -4.13 -0.73
C ALA A 384 -16.71 -3.71 -1.15
N ILE A 385 -15.80 -4.64 -1.30
CA ILE A 385 -14.46 -4.41 -1.88
C ILE A 385 -14.59 -3.88 -3.30
N ASN A 386 -15.36 -4.55 -4.14
CA ASN A 386 -15.59 -4.16 -5.54
C ASN A 386 -16.31 -2.81 -5.67
N SER A 387 -17.10 -2.42 -4.67
CA SER A 387 -17.82 -1.14 -4.62
C SER A 387 -17.08 -0.01 -3.89
N GLY A 388 -15.90 -0.27 -3.31
CA GLY A 388 -15.14 0.70 -2.52
C GLY A 388 -15.76 1.05 -1.16
N THR A 389 -16.79 0.32 -0.70
CA THR A 389 -17.49 0.59 0.56
C THR A 389 -16.99 -0.27 1.72
N TYR A 390 -15.93 -1.03 1.52
CA TYR A 390 -15.35 -1.98 2.45
C TYR A 390 -15.03 -1.38 3.84
N THR A 391 -14.43 -0.19 3.89
CA THR A 391 -14.07 0.49 5.13
C THR A 391 -15.24 0.83 6.03
N SER A 392 -16.45 0.94 5.47
CA SER A 392 -17.66 1.27 6.24
C SER A 392 -18.20 0.11 7.08
N TRP A 393 -17.81 -1.14 6.75
CA TRP A 393 -18.34 -2.34 7.40
C TRP A 393 -17.44 -2.88 8.51
N LEU A 394 -16.14 -3.00 8.21
CA LEU A 394 -15.17 -3.54 9.16
C LEU A 394 -14.45 -2.45 9.96
N GLY A 395 -14.54 -1.21 9.54
CA GLY A 395 -13.75 -0.12 10.09
C GLY A 395 -12.30 -0.16 9.56
N GLY A 396 -11.35 0.14 10.43
CA GLY A 396 -9.92 0.14 10.07
C GLY A 396 -9.44 1.44 9.43
N THR A 397 -10.30 2.46 9.30
CA THR A 397 -9.88 3.78 8.85
C THR A 397 -9.17 4.54 9.97
N LEU A 398 -8.08 5.21 9.64
CA LEU A 398 -7.31 6.02 10.59
C LEU A 398 -8.13 7.23 11.08
N ASN A 399 -8.40 7.26 12.36
CA ASN A 399 -8.85 8.48 13.03
C ASN A 399 -7.62 9.33 13.41
N ARG A 400 -7.29 10.31 12.55
CA ARG A 400 -6.11 11.17 12.73
C ARG A 400 -6.15 12.01 14.02
N SER A 401 -7.34 12.34 14.52
CA SER A 401 -7.47 13.14 15.75
C SER A 401 -7.16 12.33 17.02
N LEU A 402 -7.38 11.04 16.98
CA LEU A 402 -7.14 10.12 18.11
C LEU A 402 -5.91 9.24 17.91
N GLY A 403 -5.35 9.20 16.71
CA GLY A 403 -4.26 8.29 16.37
C GLY A 403 -4.68 6.82 16.47
N THR A 404 -5.91 6.47 16.07
CA THR A 404 -6.42 5.11 16.26
C THR A 404 -7.04 4.53 14.99
N TYR A 405 -6.92 3.21 14.88
CA TYR A 405 -7.74 2.40 13.96
C TYR A 405 -8.72 1.58 14.79
N LYS A 406 -9.98 1.53 14.36
CA LYS A 406 -11.04 0.76 15.00
C LYS A 406 -11.65 -0.22 14.03
N PHE A 407 -11.89 -1.44 14.50
CA PHE A 407 -12.44 -2.54 13.71
C PHE A 407 -13.68 -3.10 14.40
N ASP A 408 -14.72 -3.39 13.62
CA ASP A 408 -15.86 -4.16 14.06
C ASP A 408 -15.63 -5.65 13.75
N ILE A 409 -15.34 -6.43 14.78
CA ILE A 409 -15.10 -7.88 14.68
C ILE A 409 -16.20 -8.70 15.36
N THR A 410 -17.42 -8.14 15.43
CA THR A 410 -18.57 -8.73 16.16
C THR A 410 -18.88 -10.13 15.66
N SER A 411 -18.94 -10.36 14.36
CA SER A 411 -19.26 -11.68 13.79
C SER A 411 -18.20 -12.73 14.14
N TYR A 412 -16.93 -12.36 14.09
CA TYR A 412 -15.83 -13.24 14.45
C TYR A 412 -15.87 -13.65 15.94
N VAL A 413 -15.95 -12.66 16.83
CA VAL A 413 -16.00 -12.95 18.28
C VAL A 413 -17.29 -13.72 18.64
N GLN A 414 -18.44 -13.44 17.97
CA GLN A 414 -19.66 -14.20 18.18
C GLN A 414 -19.50 -15.67 17.73
N SER A 415 -18.79 -15.93 16.62
CA SER A 415 -18.54 -17.31 16.16
C SER A 415 -17.60 -18.07 17.09
N LEU A 416 -16.58 -17.43 17.66
CA LEU A 416 -15.77 -18.00 18.74
C LEU A 416 -16.62 -18.37 19.97
N LEU A 417 -17.47 -17.44 20.44
CA LEU A 417 -18.34 -17.66 21.59
C LEU A 417 -19.41 -18.75 21.37
N THR A 418 -19.79 -19.03 20.15
CA THR A 418 -20.79 -20.06 19.80
C THR A 418 -20.18 -21.39 19.39
N GLY A 419 -18.85 -21.50 19.32
CA GLY A 419 -18.12 -22.68 18.85
C GLY A 419 -18.32 -23.00 17.38
N LYS A 420 -18.79 -22.04 16.57
CA LYS A 420 -18.83 -22.15 15.10
C LYS A 420 -17.46 -21.97 14.48
N GLU A 421 -16.68 -21.09 15.03
CA GLU A 421 -15.27 -20.91 14.74
C GLU A 421 -14.47 -21.54 15.88
N ASP A 422 -13.65 -22.52 15.60
CA ASP A 422 -12.79 -23.23 16.55
C ASP A 422 -11.35 -22.72 16.52
N ARG A 423 -11.07 -21.73 15.64
CA ARG A 423 -9.72 -21.21 15.41
C ARG A 423 -9.51 -19.90 16.16
N TYR A 424 -8.95 -19.96 17.34
CA TYR A 424 -8.27 -18.83 17.96
C TYR A 424 -6.93 -18.57 17.26
N SER A 425 -6.99 -18.55 15.91
CA SER A 425 -5.81 -18.35 15.08
C SER A 425 -5.30 -16.92 15.17
N THR A 426 -4.03 -16.76 14.88
CA THR A 426 -3.45 -15.44 14.69
C THR A 426 -4.08 -14.77 13.48
N GLN A 427 -4.58 -13.55 13.67
CA GLN A 427 -5.17 -12.72 12.63
C GLN A 427 -4.12 -11.75 12.10
N LEU A 428 -4.07 -11.53 10.79
CA LEU A 428 -3.12 -10.64 10.16
C LEU A 428 -3.69 -9.23 10.01
N LEU A 429 -2.86 -8.23 10.26
CA LEU A 429 -3.21 -6.81 10.17
C LEU A 429 -2.35 -6.13 9.10
N PRO A 430 -2.69 -6.27 7.81
CA PRO A 430 -2.06 -5.53 6.73
C PRO A 430 -2.76 -4.19 6.47
N ALA A 431 -2.15 -3.35 5.65
CA ALA A 431 -2.83 -2.22 5.04
C ALA A 431 -3.85 -2.68 3.96
N TYR A 432 -4.86 -1.86 3.66
CA TYR A 432 -5.79 -2.14 2.57
C TYR A 432 -5.11 -2.18 1.21
N ASP A 433 -4.24 -1.21 0.98
CA ASP A 433 -3.51 -0.98 -0.27
C ASP A 433 -2.05 -1.44 -0.18
N TYR A 434 -1.81 -2.50 0.59
CA TYR A 434 -0.46 -3.02 0.87
C TYR A 434 0.35 -3.40 -0.38
N ARG A 435 -0.31 -3.58 -1.53
CA ARG A 435 0.34 -3.87 -2.82
C ARG A 435 0.87 -2.63 -3.52
N ASN A 436 0.17 -1.49 -3.36
CA ASN A 436 0.31 -0.33 -4.22
C ASN A 436 0.59 0.94 -3.43
N ASN A 437 1.07 0.82 -2.21
CA ASN A 437 1.35 1.96 -1.36
C ASN A 437 2.65 1.75 -0.61
N PHE A 438 3.54 2.72 -0.73
CA PHE A 438 4.74 2.81 0.09
C PHE A 438 4.44 3.70 1.30
N ALA A 439 3.90 3.09 2.33
CA ALA A 439 3.66 3.73 3.62
C ALA A 439 3.99 2.75 4.74
N ARG A 440 4.02 3.24 5.96
CA ARG A 440 4.08 2.39 7.16
C ARG A 440 3.22 2.94 8.27
N SER A 441 2.57 2.07 9.02
CA SER A 441 1.95 2.40 10.30
C SER A 441 2.74 1.79 11.45
N TRP A 442 3.03 2.61 12.46
CA TRP A 442 3.72 2.22 13.67
C TRP A 442 2.73 2.27 14.83
N ILE A 443 2.45 1.11 15.42
CA ILE A 443 1.32 0.88 16.31
C ILE A 443 1.84 0.34 17.65
N TYR A 444 1.21 0.75 18.75
CA TYR A 444 1.47 0.17 20.07
C TYR A 444 1.00 -1.29 20.12
N GLY A 445 1.90 -2.18 20.48
CA GLY A 445 1.60 -3.60 20.69
C GLY A 445 1.05 -3.90 22.09
N SER A 446 0.75 -5.15 22.32
CA SER A 446 0.15 -5.61 23.59
C SER A 446 1.09 -5.48 24.81
N ASN A 447 2.40 -5.46 24.58
CA ASN A 447 3.39 -5.24 25.63
C ASN A 447 3.82 -3.76 25.71
N SER A 448 2.87 -2.83 25.54
CA SER A 448 3.10 -1.38 25.54
C SER A 448 2.21 -0.67 26.58
N PRO A 449 2.44 0.65 26.85
CA PRO A 449 1.57 1.45 27.69
C PRO A 449 0.15 1.67 27.12
N TYR A 450 -0.06 1.45 25.82
CA TYR A 450 -1.32 1.64 25.10
C TYR A 450 -1.69 0.37 24.29
N PRO A 451 -1.91 -0.77 24.98
CA PRO A 451 -2.19 -2.03 24.31
C PRO A 451 -3.48 -1.96 23.50
N PRO A 452 -3.65 -2.83 22.50
CA PRO A 452 -4.93 -3.01 21.82
C PRO A 452 -6.06 -3.24 22.80
N GLN A 453 -7.22 -2.65 22.51
CA GLN A 453 -8.41 -2.76 23.34
C GLN A 453 -9.52 -3.47 22.57
N LEU A 454 -10.05 -4.56 23.16
CA LEU A 454 -11.25 -5.22 22.67
C LEU A 454 -12.41 -4.90 23.64
N VAL A 455 -13.42 -4.21 23.12
CA VAL A 455 -14.61 -3.84 23.89
C VAL A 455 -15.79 -4.64 23.38
N LEU A 456 -16.35 -5.48 24.26
CA LEU A 456 -17.55 -6.27 23.99
C LEU A 456 -18.77 -5.60 24.58
N THR A 457 -19.83 -5.46 23.79
CA THR A 457 -21.17 -5.08 24.27
C THR A 457 -22.11 -6.25 23.99
N TYR A 458 -22.69 -6.83 25.03
CA TYR A 458 -23.46 -8.06 24.88
C TYR A 458 -24.66 -8.14 25.85
N THR A 459 -25.58 -9.03 25.54
CA THR A 459 -26.68 -9.45 26.42
C THR A 459 -26.54 -10.92 26.76
N MET A 460 -26.79 -11.27 28.03
CA MET A 460 -26.87 -12.65 28.49
C MET A 460 -28.26 -13.22 28.27
N ILE A 461 -28.35 -14.36 27.62
CA ILE A 461 -29.63 -15.04 27.27
C ILE A 461 -29.79 -16.31 28.11
N LYS A 462 -30.99 -16.50 28.64
CA LYS A 462 -31.38 -17.71 29.40
C LYS A 462 -31.72 -18.87 28.51
#